data_1959fc0ee058409a5378a105cdb6dd90
#
_entry.id   1959fc0ee058409a5378a105cdb6dd90
#
_cell.length_a   1.000
_cell.length_b   1.000
_cell.length_c   1.000
_cell.angle_alpha   90.00
_cell.angle_beta   90.00
_cell.angle_gamma   90.00
#
_symmetry.space_group_name_H-M   'P 1'
#
loop_
_entity.id
_entity.type
_entity.pdbx_description
1 polymer ?
#
loop_
_entity_poly.entity_id
_entity_poly.type
_entity_poly.pdbx_seq_one_letter_code
_entity_poly.pdbx_strand_id
1 'polypeptide(L)'
;MGDYVDRGFNSVETFQLLMCLKVKYPAHITLLRGNHESRSISMTYGFYDETIRKYGNTNPWKYCTEVFDCLGLAAIVEGKVFCVHAGLSPEINTIDQIRLIDRCREIPNEGPLCDLMWSDPYDIETWSLAVRGAGWLFGSKIVSDFNHINGLNLIARAH
;
A
#
# COMPACT_ATOMS: atom_id res chain seq x y z
N MET A 1 -5.75 -1.34 5.05
CA MET A 1 -5.02 -1.77 3.85
C MET A 1 -4.44 -0.55 3.11
N GLY A 2 -3.83 0.38 3.86
CA GLY A 2 -3.28 1.63 3.31
C GLY A 2 -4.27 2.78 3.20
N ASP A 3 -3.75 3.94 2.77
CA ASP A 3 -4.45 5.21 2.64
C ASP A 3 -5.07 5.69 3.97
N TYR A 4 -4.25 5.69 5.00
CA TYR A 4 -4.63 6.17 6.34
C TYR A 4 -4.54 7.68 6.45
N VAL A 5 -3.85 8.35 5.53
CA VAL A 5 -3.58 9.77 5.51
C VAL A 5 -4.06 10.41 4.21
N ASP A 6 -4.10 11.74 4.19
CA ASP A 6 -4.51 12.60 3.08
C ASP A 6 -6.02 12.75 2.88
N ARG A 7 -6.41 13.80 2.15
CA ARG A 7 -7.77 14.17 1.72
C ARG A 7 -8.79 14.37 2.83
N GLY A 8 -8.41 14.12 4.08
CA GLY A 8 -9.25 14.34 5.27
C GLY A 8 -8.67 15.42 6.18
N PHE A 9 -9.31 15.61 7.34
CA PHE A 9 -8.91 16.61 8.34
C PHE A 9 -8.22 15.99 9.56
N ASN A 10 -8.23 14.67 9.69
CA ASN A 10 -7.80 13.93 10.87
C ASN A 10 -6.79 12.81 10.53
N SER A 11 -5.93 13.04 9.52
CA SER A 11 -4.89 12.08 9.12
C SER A 11 -3.93 11.78 10.27
N VAL A 12 -3.56 12.81 11.02
CA VAL A 12 -2.68 12.70 12.19
C VAL A 12 -3.29 11.79 13.24
N GLU A 13 -4.52 12.06 13.68
CA GLU A 13 -5.21 11.28 14.71
C GLU A 13 -5.46 9.85 14.24
N THR A 14 -5.86 9.67 12.99
CA THR A 14 -6.09 8.35 12.40
C THR A 14 -4.83 7.51 12.43
N PHE A 15 -3.72 8.07 11.94
CA PHE A 15 -2.45 7.33 11.90
C PHE A 15 -1.90 7.06 13.30
N GLN A 16 -1.97 8.05 14.21
CA GLN A 16 -1.57 7.87 15.61
C GLN A 16 -2.38 6.77 16.29
N LEU A 17 -3.72 6.75 16.11
CA LEU A 17 -4.57 5.70 16.67
C LEU A 17 -4.15 4.31 16.17
N LEU A 18 -3.93 4.16 14.87
CA LEU A 18 -3.48 2.90 14.27
C LEU A 18 -2.12 2.46 14.82
N MET A 19 -1.18 3.40 14.99
CA MET A 19 0.12 3.10 15.57
C MET A 19 0.02 2.71 17.05
N CYS A 20 -0.81 3.39 17.84
CA CYS A 20 -1.09 3.01 19.22
C CYS A 20 -1.68 1.60 19.31
N LEU A 21 -2.62 1.26 18.44
CA LEU A 21 -3.21 -0.07 18.36
C LEU A 21 -2.15 -1.12 17.95
N LYS A 22 -1.30 -0.80 16.96
CA LYS A 22 -0.22 -1.69 16.52
C LYS A 22 0.79 -1.97 17.63
N VAL A 23 1.17 -0.95 18.39
CA VAL A 23 2.11 -1.12 19.53
C VAL A 23 1.45 -1.91 20.66
N LYS A 24 0.18 -1.63 20.97
CA LYS A 24 -0.54 -2.30 22.06
C LYS A 24 -0.90 -3.76 21.72
N TYR A 25 -1.23 -4.03 20.47
CA TYR A 25 -1.71 -5.33 20.01
C TYR A 25 -0.95 -5.82 18.76
N PRO A 26 0.37 -6.02 18.84
CA PRO A 26 1.22 -6.24 17.68
C PRO A 26 0.86 -7.51 16.88
N ALA A 27 0.34 -8.54 17.55
CA ALA A 27 -0.08 -9.79 16.90
C ALA A 27 -1.48 -9.74 16.29
N HIS A 28 -2.32 -8.75 16.65
CA HIS A 28 -3.72 -8.66 16.22
C HIS A 28 -3.97 -7.60 15.16
N ILE A 29 -3.03 -6.67 14.99
CA ILE A 29 -3.14 -5.56 14.04
C ILE A 29 -2.04 -5.71 12.99
N THR A 30 -2.43 -5.82 11.73
CA THR A 30 -1.53 -5.76 10.58
C THR A 30 -1.87 -4.53 9.75
N LEU A 31 -0.89 -3.65 9.57
CA LEU A 31 -1.03 -2.43 8.77
C LEU A 31 -0.27 -2.61 7.46
N LEU A 32 -0.94 -2.38 6.35
CA LEU A 32 -0.34 -2.38 5.02
C LEU A 32 -0.09 -0.95 4.55
N ARG A 33 0.93 -0.78 3.74
CA ARG A 33 1.27 0.49 3.10
C ARG A 33 0.35 0.74 1.93
N GLY A 34 -0.17 1.96 1.79
CA GLY A 34 -0.81 2.48 0.59
C GLY A 34 0.09 3.47 -0.13
N ASN A 35 -0.34 3.94 -1.29
CA ASN A 35 0.41 4.93 -2.06
C ASN A 35 0.44 6.30 -1.37
N HIS A 36 -0.56 6.62 -0.55
CA HIS A 36 -0.57 7.83 0.29
C HIS A 36 0.42 7.77 1.45
N GLU A 37 0.85 6.59 1.86
CA GLU A 37 1.92 6.41 2.84
C GLU A 37 3.29 6.55 2.16
N SER A 38 3.54 7.72 1.55
CA SER A 38 4.77 8.13 0.88
C SER A 38 5.04 9.62 1.12
N ARG A 39 6.29 10.05 0.91
CA ARG A 39 6.66 11.47 1.09
C ARG A 39 6.04 12.34 0.02
N SER A 40 6.12 11.91 -1.24
CA SER A 40 5.64 12.66 -2.39
C SER A 40 4.13 12.89 -2.33
N ILE A 41 3.35 11.84 -2.09
CA ILE A 41 1.89 11.91 -2.08
C ILE A 41 1.39 12.64 -0.83
N SER A 42 1.89 12.31 0.36
CA SER A 42 1.47 12.94 1.61
C SER A 42 1.85 14.42 1.72
N MET A 43 2.84 14.88 0.95
CA MET A 43 3.17 16.31 0.83
C MET A 43 2.17 17.04 -0.08
N THR A 44 1.59 16.35 -1.05
CA THR A 44 0.70 16.94 -2.06
C THR A 44 -0.76 16.98 -1.60
N TYR A 45 -1.22 15.97 -0.86
CA TYR A 45 -2.65 15.74 -0.60
C TYR A 45 -3.10 16.07 0.83
N GLY A 46 -2.24 16.70 1.63
CA GLY A 46 -2.67 17.41 2.84
C GLY A 46 -2.10 16.93 4.16
N PHE A 47 -1.54 15.72 4.27
CA PHE A 47 -1.00 15.23 5.54
C PHE A 47 0.18 16.06 6.04
N TYR A 48 1.08 16.48 5.14
CA TYR A 48 2.18 17.40 5.48
C TYR A 48 1.65 18.71 6.08
N ASP A 49 0.72 19.37 5.39
CA ASP A 49 0.14 20.64 5.83
C ASP A 49 -0.63 20.48 7.15
N GLU A 50 -1.32 19.35 7.34
CA GLU A 50 -2.00 19.03 8.58
C GLU A 50 -1.02 18.95 9.75
N THR A 51 0.15 18.30 9.56
CA THR A 51 1.18 18.22 10.61
C THR A 51 1.76 19.57 10.94
N ILE A 52 2.05 20.42 9.95
CA ILE A 52 2.52 21.80 10.17
C ILE A 52 1.48 22.60 10.95
N ARG A 53 0.23 22.55 10.55
CA ARG A 53 -0.87 23.27 11.23
C ARG A 53 -1.02 22.85 12.70
N LYS A 54 -0.91 21.56 13.00
CA LYS A 54 -1.14 21.01 14.34
C LYS A 54 0.07 21.12 15.26
N TYR A 55 1.28 21.04 14.74
CA TYR A 55 2.52 20.95 15.52
C TYR A 55 3.50 22.12 15.30
N GLY A 56 3.27 22.95 14.29
CA GLY A 56 4.12 24.10 14.00
C GLY A 56 5.49 23.76 13.38
N ASN A 57 5.77 22.49 13.06
CA ASN A 57 7.04 22.06 12.47
C ASN A 57 6.89 20.75 11.70
N THR A 58 7.93 20.38 10.93
CA THR A 58 7.94 19.22 10.01
C THR A 58 8.28 17.87 10.67
N ASN A 59 8.74 17.87 11.92
CA ASN A 59 9.26 16.64 12.55
C ASN A 59 8.21 15.53 12.65
N PRO A 60 6.94 15.81 13.04
CA PRO A 60 5.93 14.75 13.08
C PRO A 60 5.72 14.07 11.73
N TRP A 61 5.70 14.84 10.64
CA TRP A 61 5.60 14.29 9.29
C TRP A 61 6.82 13.42 8.93
N LYS A 62 8.04 13.87 9.25
CA LYS A 62 9.26 13.09 9.02
C LYS A 62 9.22 11.75 9.75
N TYR A 63 8.88 11.74 11.03
CA TYR A 63 8.77 10.50 11.80
C TYR A 63 7.69 9.57 11.25
N CYS A 64 6.54 10.11 10.85
CA CYS A 64 5.49 9.30 10.23
C CYS A 64 5.95 8.68 8.90
N THR A 65 6.66 9.44 8.06
CA THR A 65 7.14 8.92 6.76
C THR A 65 8.24 7.87 6.92
N GLU A 66 9.06 7.92 7.97
CA GLU A 66 9.98 6.83 8.32
C GLU A 66 9.21 5.56 8.72
N VAL A 67 8.10 5.70 9.44
CA VAL A 67 7.23 4.57 9.77
C VAL A 67 6.52 4.03 8.53
N PHE A 68 6.12 4.89 7.59
CA PHE A 68 5.51 4.45 6.32
C PHE A 68 6.40 3.45 5.56
N ASP A 69 7.70 3.69 5.52
CA ASP A 69 8.67 2.80 4.87
C ASP A 69 8.71 1.40 5.52
N CYS A 70 8.37 1.30 6.80
CA CYS A 70 8.36 0.04 7.55
C CYS A 70 7.05 -0.75 7.42
N LEU A 71 5.98 -0.16 6.88
CA LEU A 71 4.69 -0.84 6.72
C LEU A 71 4.80 -2.05 5.79
N GLY A 72 3.97 -3.06 6.01
CA GLY A 72 3.90 -4.25 5.16
C GLY A 72 3.34 -3.93 3.77
N LEU A 73 3.80 -4.64 2.74
CA LEU A 73 3.28 -4.48 1.36
C LEU A 73 2.04 -5.31 1.12
N ALA A 74 1.99 -6.50 1.73
CA ALA A 74 0.88 -7.44 1.59
C ALA A 74 0.73 -8.29 2.86
N ALA A 75 -0.40 -8.98 2.97
CA ALA A 75 -0.64 -9.96 4.03
C ALA A 75 -1.44 -11.15 3.48
N ILE A 76 -1.26 -12.30 4.11
CA ILE A 76 -2.05 -13.51 3.82
C ILE A 76 -2.92 -13.82 5.03
N VAL A 77 -4.22 -13.95 4.81
CA VAL A 77 -5.17 -14.36 5.84
C VAL A 77 -5.55 -15.81 5.62
N GLU A 78 -5.34 -16.64 6.66
CA GLU A 78 -5.64 -18.07 6.69
C GLU A 78 -5.07 -18.89 5.51
N GLY A 79 -3.96 -18.42 4.91
CA GLY A 79 -3.34 -19.06 3.75
C GLY A 79 -4.17 -19.00 2.46
N LYS A 80 -5.24 -18.21 2.42
CA LYS A 80 -6.22 -18.22 1.31
C LYS A 80 -6.56 -16.84 0.76
N VAL A 81 -6.44 -15.78 1.54
CA VAL A 81 -6.77 -14.43 1.11
C VAL A 81 -5.50 -13.59 1.02
N PHE A 82 -5.19 -13.08 -0.15
CA PHE A 82 -4.10 -12.13 -0.38
C PHE A 82 -4.63 -10.71 -0.21
N CYS A 83 -4.11 -10.00 0.79
CA CYS A 83 -4.42 -8.60 1.05
C CYS A 83 -3.28 -7.72 0.53
N VAL A 84 -3.61 -6.74 -0.30
CA VAL A 84 -2.66 -5.77 -0.88
C VAL A 84 -3.35 -4.41 -0.96
N HIS A 85 -2.59 -3.31 -1.00
CA HIS A 85 -3.21 -1.99 -1.09
C HIS A 85 -3.93 -1.79 -2.42
N ALA A 86 -3.21 -1.83 -3.53
CA ALA A 86 -3.76 -1.57 -4.86
C ALA A 86 -3.94 -2.86 -5.68
N GLY A 87 -2.88 -3.47 -6.19
CA GLY A 87 -3.06 -4.62 -7.05
C GLY A 87 -1.80 -5.43 -7.32
N LEU A 88 -1.79 -6.08 -8.47
CA LEU A 88 -0.75 -7.00 -8.90
C LEU A 88 0.32 -6.29 -9.76
N SER A 89 1.44 -6.98 -9.97
CA SER A 89 2.54 -6.54 -10.82
C SER A 89 2.87 -7.63 -11.85
N PRO A 90 3.16 -7.27 -13.11
CA PRO A 90 3.66 -8.23 -14.10
C PRO A 90 5.01 -8.85 -13.74
N GLU A 91 5.76 -8.22 -12.83
CA GLU A 91 7.05 -8.73 -12.35
C GLU A 91 6.90 -9.71 -11.16
N ILE A 92 5.69 -9.85 -10.58
CA ILE A 92 5.43 -10.68 -9.40
C ILE A 92 4.48 -11.81 -9.75
N ASN A 93 4.97 -13.03 -9.80
CA ASN A 93 4.18 -14.24 -10.00
C ASN A 93 3.91 -14.98 -8.67
N THR A 94 4.81 -14.87 -7.71
CA THR A 94 4.70 -15.57 -6.42
C THR A 94 4.80 -14.62 -5.24
N ILE A 95 4.13 -14.99 -4.12
CA ILE A 95 4.18 -14.25 -2.86
C ILE A 95 5.63 -14.11 -2.35
N ASP A 96 6.46 -15.11 -2.59
CA ASP A 96 7.86 -15.08 -2.13
C ASP A 96 8.68 -13.97 -2.81
N GLN A 97 8.34 -13.61 -4.04
CA GLN A 97 8.97 -12.46 -4.72
C GLN A 97 8.66 -11.14 -4.00
N ILE A 98 7.48 -11.00 -3.40
CA ILE A 98 7.13 -9.79 -2.61
C ILE A 98 8.03 -9.66 -1.38
N ARG A 99 8.42 -10.79 -0.76
CA ARG A 99 9.32 -10.80 0.41
C ARG A 99 10.73 -10.29 0.10
N LEU A 100 11.14 -10.33 -1.17
CA LEU A 100 12.45 -9.87 -1.62
C LEU A 100 12.49 -8.38 -1.93
N ILE A 101 11.35 -7.71 -1.95
CA ILE A 101 11.27 -6.27 -2.24
C ILE A 101 11.87 -5.49 -1.06
N ASP A 102 12.86 -4.65 -1.35
CA ASP A 102 13.32 -3.62 -0.40
C ASP A 102 12.24 -2.54 -0.26
N ARG A 103 11.44 -2.66 0.80
CA ARG A 103 10.33 -1.75 1.09
C ARG A 103 10.72 -0.54 1.93
N CYS A 104 11.87 -0.59 2.61
CA CYS A 104 12.31 0.46 3.54
C CYS A 104 12.83 1.71 2.79
N ARG A 105 12.02 2.21 1.87
CA ARG A 105 12.34 3.33 0.97
C ARG A 105 11.10 4.04 0.49
N GLU A 106 11.28 5.18 -0.15
CA GLU A 106 10.22 5.86 -0.90
C GLU A 106 9.71 4.96 -2.03
N ILE A 107 8.40 5.06 -2.32
CA ILE A 107 7.79 4.32 -3.43
C ILE A 107 8.39 4.85 -4.74
N PRO A 108 9.03 3.99 -5.57
CA PRO A 108 9.58 4.41 -6.85
C PRO A 108 8.46 4.70 -7.87
N ASN A 109 8.82 5.31 -9.00
CA ASN A 109 7.85 5.63 -10.06
C ASN A 109 7.46 4.40 -10.92
N GLU A 110 8.19 3.29 -10.80
CA GLU A 110 7.98 2.05 -11.57
C GLU A 110 8.49 0.84 -10.80
N GLY A 111 8.17 -0.35 -11.28
CA GLY A 111 8.58 -1.63 -10.72
C GLY A 111 7.63 -2.19 -9.66
N PRO A 112 7.95 -3.39 -9.13
CA PRO A 112 7.00 -4.18 -8.34
C PRO A 112 6.49 -3.48 -7.09
N LEU A 113 7.29 -2.66 -6.41
CA LEU A 113 6.82 -1.88 -5.26
C LEU A 113 5.80 -0.81 -5.68
N CYS A 114 6.06 -0.12 -6.78
CA CYS A 114 5.11 0.84 -7.36
C CYS A 114 3.79 0.14 -7.74
N ASP A 115 3.88 -1.00 -8.40
CA ASP A 115 2.71 -1.71 -8.90
C ASP A 115 1.78 -2.18 -7.78
N LEU A 116 2.33 -2.72 -6.68
CA LEU A 116 1.54 -3.11 -5.52
C LEU A 116 0.78 -1.94 -4.88
N MET A 117 1.26 -0.71 -5.07
CA MET A 117 0.68 0.52 -4.51
C MET A 117 -0.24 1.27 -5.47
N TRP A 118 -0.21 0.97 -6.79
CA TRP A 118 -0.90 1.77 -7.80
C TRP A 118 -1.74 1.00 -8.80
N SER A 119 -1.54 -0.34 -8.97
CA SER A 119 -2.25 -1.13 -9.98
C SER A 119 -3.73 -1.31 -9.64
N ASP A 120 -4.59 -1.25 -10.66
CA ASP A 120 -6.04 -1.41 -10.54
C ASP A 120 -6.55 -2.62 -11.34
N PRO A 121 -7.56 -3.35 -10.84
CA PRO A 121 -8.30 -4.30 -11.65
C PRO A 121 -9.14 -3.55 -12.69
N TYR A 122 -9.25 -4.13 -13.88
CA TYR A 122 -10.05 -3.56 -14.95
C TYR A 122 -10.72 -4.66 -15.79
N ASP A 123 -11.76 -4.29 -16.55
CA ASP A 123 -12.47 -5.22 -17.43
C ASP A 123 -11.67 -5.44 -18.74
N ILE A 124 -10.56 -6.14 -18.60
CA ILE A 124 -9.66 -6.56 -19.69
C ILE A 124 -9.22 -8.00 -19.43
N GLU A 125 -8.65 -8.66 -20.44
CA GLU A 125 -8.23 -10.04 -20.28
C GLU A 125 -6.90 -10.14 -19.51
N THR A 126 -5.91 -9.33 -19.86
CA THR A 126 -4.54 -9.45 -19.34
C THR A 126 -4.07 -8.13 -18.72
N TRP A 127 -2.94 -7.59 -19.17
CA TRP A 127 -2.31 -6.37 -18.67
C TRP A 127 -2.50 -5.19 -19.61
N SER A 128 -2.66 -3.99 -19.05
CA SER A 128 -2.60 -2.72 -19.76
C SER A 128 -1.93 -1.66 -18.88
N LEU A 129 -1.42 -0.60 -19.48
CA LEU A 129 -0.87 0.54 -18.75
C LEU A 129 -1.98 1.27 -18.00
N ALA A 130 -1.72 1.63 -16.74
CA ALA A 130 -2.66 2.40 -15.96
C ALA A 130 -2.74 3.86 -16.44
N VAL A 131 -3.93 4.40 -16.52
CA VAL A 131 -4.17 5.82 -16.89
C VAL A 131 -3.67 6.81 -15.82
N ARG A 132 -3.39 6.32 -14.62
CA ARG A 132 -2.86 7.13 -13.49
C ARG A 132 -1.39 7.53 -13.68
N GLY A 133 -0.70 6.97 -14.68
CA GLY A 133 0.74 7.21 -14.90
C GLY A 133 1.67 6.39 -14.01
N ALA A 134 1.13 5.47 -13.18
CA ALA A 134 1.87 4.54 -12.33
C ALA A 134 1.07 3.24 -12.20
N GLY A 135 1.76 2.11 -12.06
CA GLY A 135 1.17 0.78 -11.97
C GLY A 135 0.54 0.28 -13.27
N TRP A 136 -0.28 -0.76 -13.17
CA TRP A 136 -0.89 -1.48 -14.29
C TRP A 136 -2.39 -1.64 -14.09
N LEU A 137 -3.11 -1.80 -15.20
CA LEU A 137 -4.44 -2.40 -15.20
C LEU A 137 -4.28 -3.90 -15.40
N PHE A 138 -5.01 -4.71 -14.64
CA PHE A 138 -4.95 -6.16 -14.71
C PHE A 138 -6.34 -6.80 -14.77
N GLY A 139 -6.47 -7.81 -15.63
CA GLY A 139 -7.75 -8.45 -15.89
C GLY A 139 -7.97 -9.75 -15.12
N SER A 140 -9.12 -10.37 -15.36
CA SER A 140 -9.59 -11.58 -14.68
C SER A 140 -8.66 -12.78 -14.84
N LYS A 141 -8.01 -12.92 -16.00
CA LYS A 141 -7.05 -14.00 -16.23
C LYS A 141 -5.84 -13.88 -15.32
N ILE A 142 -5.31 -12.67 -15.17
CA ILE A 142 -4.15 -12.40 -14.28
C ILE A 142 -4.49 -12.74 -12.82
N VAL A 143 -5.68 -12.35 -12.35
CA VAL A 143 -6.17 -12.71 -11.01
C VAL A 143 -6.28 -14.23 -10.83
N SER A 144 -6.84 -14.92 -11.82
CA SER A 144 -6.98 -16.38 -11.79
C SER A 144 -5.62 -17.08 -11.74
N ASP A 145 -4.70 -16.67 -12.60
CA ASP A 145 -3.36 -17.26 -12.70
C ASP A 145 -2.55 -17.02 -11.39
N PHE A 146 -2.58 -15.79 -10.85
CA PHE A 146 -1.92 -15.48 -9.60
C PHE A 146 -2.48 -16.29 -8.42
N ASN A 147 -3.80 -16.38 -8.32
CA ASN A 147 -4.46 -17.17 -7.28
C ASN A 147 -4.10 -18.66 -7.40
N HIS A 148 -4.12 -19.20 -8.63
CA HIS A 148 -3.79 -20.60 -8.88
C HIS A 148 -2.34 -20.92 -8.48
N ILE A 149 -1.37 -20.12 -8.93
CA ILE A 149 0.05 -20.30 -8.65
C ILE A 149 0.33 -20.26 -7.13
N ASN A 150 -0.36 -19.38 -6.41
CA ASN A 150 -0.12 -19.14 -4.98
C ASN A 150 -1.09 -19.92 -4.05
N GLY A 151 -1.99 -20.73 -4.58
CA GLY A 151 -2.94 -21.52 -3.80
C GLY A 151 -3.98 -20.66 -3.06
N LEU A 152 -4.31 -19.49 -3.59
CA LEU A 152 -5.21 -18.50 -3.00
C LEU A 152 -6.64 -18.63 -3.56
N ASN A 153 -7.60 -18.11 -2.80
CA ASN A 153 -9.01 -18.05 -3.20
C ASN A 153 -9.48 -16.64 -3.55
N LEU A 154 -8.83 -15.62 -2.97
CA LEU A 154 -9.29 -14.23 -3.07
C LEU A 154 -8.13 -13.25 -2.98
N ILE A 155 -8.22 -12.16 -3.74
CA ILE A 155 -7.43 -10.95 -3.56
C ILE A 155 -8.33 -9.87 -2.97
N ALA A 156 -7.99 -9.38 -1.79
CA ALA A 156 -8.66 -8.27 -1.12
C ALA A 156 -7.80 -7.01 -1.26
N ARG A 157 -8.40 -5.91 -1.69
CA ARG A 157 -7.72 -4.64 -1.93
C ARG A 157 -8.49 -3.44 -1.39
N ALA A 158 -7.80 -2.30 -1.33
CA ALA A 158 -8.33 -0.95 -1.12
C ALA A 158 -8.15 -0.10 -2.39
N HIS A 159 -7.74 1.14 -2.28
CA HIS A 159 -7.32 2.08 -3.35
C HIS A 159 -8.45 2.68 -4.21
#